data_08eb7bfa9e52b519904adac044df418a
#
_entry.id   08eb7bfa9e52b519904adac044df418a
#
_cell.length_a   1.000
_cell.length_b   1.000
_cell.length_c   1.000
_cell.angle_alpha   90.00
_cell.angle_beta   90.00
_cell.angle_gamma   90.00
#
_symmetry.space_group_name_H-M   'P 1'
#
loop_
_entity.id
_entity.type
_entity.pdbx_description
1 polymer ?
#
loop_
_entity_poly.entity_id
_entity_poly.type
_entity_poly.pdbx_seq_one_letter_code
_entity_poly.pdbx_strand_id
1 'polypeptide(L)'
;MSLEQRELRLGFIALNDCAPLVVAKEKGFFEEQGLAVSLSREASWANIRDKVAMGTLHGAHMLAPLPIAVNLGICGEPTAMIAPLSLNLNGSAITVSAGLADAMRRIDPAGMSRRPRTARPLKRLIDTRKAVGDPPLIFAVVFPFSVHHYQLRYWMAAAGIDPDRDVNIVVVPPARMTARLAVGEIDGFCVSAPWNAAAVARGDGEIMIYAAEFWRVGPDKVFGLREDWAQRNPETLRAVLRALLQAAAWA
;
A
#
# COMPACT_ATOMS: atom_id res chain seq x y z
N MET A 1 -34.25 -10.33 -4.63
CA MET A 1 -33.56 -10.83 -5.85
C MET A 1 -32.65 -11.98 -5.41
N SER A 2 -32.54 -13.05 -6.22
CA SER A 2 -31.66 -14.19 -5.90
C SER A 2 -30.23 -13.82 -6.27
N LEU A 3 -29.26 -14.19 -5.40
CA LEU A 3 -27.84 -14.05 -5.71
C LEU A 3 -27.44 -15.05 -6.81
N GLU A 4 -26.62 -14.60 -7.77
CA GLU A 4 -26.10 -15.46 -8.85
C GLU A 4 -25.05 -16.43 -8.30
N GLN A 5 -24.26 -15.99 -7.33
CA GLN A 5 -23.24 -16.79 -6.66
C GLN A 5 -23.21 -16.45 -5.17
N ARG A 6 -23.25 -17.47 -4.30
CA ARG A 6 -23.22 -17.28 -2.85
C ARG A 6 -21.85 -17.52 -2.23
N GLU A 7 -21.13 -18.52 -2.76
CA GLU A 7 -19.81 -18.87 -2.25
C GLU A 7 -18.73 -18.01 -2.91
N LEU A 8 -18.02 -17.21 -2.13
CA LEU A 8 -16.99 -16.31 -2.63
C LEU A 8 -15.67 -16.54 -1.89
N ARG A 9 -14.58 -16.38 -2.63
CA ARG A 9 -13.23 -16.30 -2.08
C ARG A 9 -12.66 -14.93 -2.37
N LEU A 10 -12.37 -14.14 -1.31
CA LEU A 10 -11.83 -12.80 -1.40
C LEU A 10 -10.41 -12.75 -0.86
N GLY A 11 -9.51 -12.05 -1.57
CA GLY A 11 -8.11 -11.93 -1.21
C GLY A 11 -7.81 -10.68 -0.39
N PHE A 12 -6.79 -10.76 0.48
CA PHE A 12 -6.28 -9.58 1.19
C PHE A 12 -4.81 -9.71 1.57
N ILE A 13 -4.15 -8.58 1.76
CA ILE A 13 -2.83 -8.48 2.40
C ILE A 13 -3.05 -7.98 3.84
N ALA A 14 -2.28 -8.53 4.79
CA ALA A 14 -2.39 -8.19 6.21
C ALA A 14 -1.83 -6.78 6.48
N LEU A 15 -2.68 -5.79 6.29
CA LEU A 15 -2.50 -4.37 6.57
C LEU A 15 -3.76 -3.85 7.28
N ASN A 16 -3.69 -2.73 7.98
CA ASN A 16 -4.86 -2.18 8.68
C ASN A 16 -6.01 -1.84 7.71
N ASP A 17 -5.66 -1.48 6.48
CA ASP A 17 -6.62 -1.11 5.44
C ASP A 17 -7.40 -2.28 4.82
N CYS A 18 -7.11 -3.54 5.20
CA CYS A 18 -7.97 -4.69 4.89
C CYS A 18 -9.15 -4.83 5.88
N ALA A 19 -9.24 -3.98 6.90
CA ALA A 19 -10.25 -4.06 7.94
C ALA A 19 -11.69 -4.22 7.42
N PRO A 20 -12.18 -3.50 6.39
CA PRO A 20 -13.54 -3.70 5.91
C PRO A 20 -13.85 -5.14 5.49
N LEU A 21 -12.90 -5.86 4.86
CA LEU A 21 -13.10 -7.26 4.48
C LEU A 21 -13.14 -8.18 5.71
N VAL A 22 -12.20 -7.98 6.62
CA VAL A 22 -12.10 -8.82 7.83
C VAL A 22 -13.29 -8.56 8.76
N VAL A 23 -13.65 -7.30 9.00
CA VAL A 23 -14.82 -6.94 9.82
C VAL A 23 -16.11 -7.48 9.22
N ALA A 24 -16.30 -7.35 7.89
CA ALA A 24 -17.48 -7.89 7.23
C ALA A 24 -17.62 -9.41 7.44
N LYS A 25 -16.51 -10.14 7.46
CA LYS A 25 -16.50 -11.59 7.74
C LYS A 25 -16.74 -11.88 9.22
N GLU A 26 -15.97 -11.26 10.12
CA GLU A 26 -16.01 -11.56 11.56
C GLU A 26 -17.31 -11.10 12.25
N LYS A 27 -17.97 -10.06 11.70
CA LYS A 27 -19.26 -9.56 12.21
C LYS A 27 -20.48 -10.19 11.54
N GLY A 28 -20.28 -11.07 10.56
CA GLY A 28 -21.38 -11.73 9.86
C GLY A 28 -22.09 -10.85 8.82
N PHE A 29 -21.53 -9.71 8.42
CA PHE A 29 -22.18 -8.81 7.46
C PHE A 29 -22.29 -9.42 6.06
N PHE A 30 -21.39 -10.33 5.67
CA PHE A 30 -21.55 -11.11 4.45
C PHE A 30 -22.71 -12.09 4.55
N GLU A 31 -22.82 -12.80 5.67
CA GLU A 31 -23.88 -13.75 5.95
C GLU A 31 -25.26 -13.06 6.00
N GLU A 32 -25.35 -11.85 6.54
CA GLU A 32 -26.57 -11.03 6.52
C GLU A 32 -27.03 -10.70 5.09
N GLN A 33 -26.10 -10.63 4.13
CA GLN A 33 -26.39 -10.43 2.71
C GLN A 33 -26.60 -11.76 1.97
N GLY A 34 -26.62 -12.92 2.66
CA GLY A 34 -26.79 -14.25 2.08
C GLY A 34 -25.54 -14.81 1.39
N LEU A 35 -24.37 -14.27 1.69
CA LEU A 35 -23.09 -14.67 1.12
C LEU A 35 -22.30 -15.59 2.06
N ALA A 36 -21.66 -16.62 1.51
CA ALA A 36 -20.69 -17.48 2.18
C ALA A 36 -19.27 -17.08 1.71
N VAL A 37 -18.63 -16.17 2.44
CA VAL A 37 -17.31 -15.63 2.05
C VAL A 37 -16.20 -16.33 2.81
N SER A 38 -15.18 -16.80 2.07
CA SER A 38 -13.89 -17.20 2.61
C SER A 38 -12.83 -16.14 2.31
N LEU A 39 -11.99 -15.79 3.31
CA LEU A 39 -10.91 -14.85 3.14
C LEU A 39 -9.58 -15.58 2.91
N SER A 40 -8.83 -15.16 1.88
CA SER A 40 -7.52 -15.69 1.53
C SER A 40 -6.44 -14.63 1.81
N ARG A 41 -5.61 -14.88 2.84
CA ARG A 41 -4.45 -14.03 3.11
C ARG A 41 -3.36 -14.31 2.09
N GLU A 42 -2.95 -13.29 1.36
CA GLU A 42 -1.95 -13.39 0.32
C GLU A 42 -0.59 -12.84 0.76
N ALA A 43 0.48 -13.36 0.16
CA ALA A 43 1.84 -13.01 0.53
C ALA A 43 2.35 -11.74 -0.17
N SER A 44 1.79 -11.39 -1.33
CA SER A 44 2.24 -10.27 -2.15
C SER A 44 1.13 -9.69 -3.03
N TRP A 45 1.33 -8.46 -3.49
CA TRP A 45 0.41 -7.81 -4.43
C TRP A 45 0.40 -8.47 -5.81
N ALA A 46 1.50 -9.11 -6.21
CA ALA A 46 1.54 -9.93 -7.41
C ALA A 46 0.58 -11.13 -7.29
N ASN A 47 0.57 -11.82 -6.13
CA ASN A 47 -0.38 -12.91 -5.91
C ASN A 47 -1.84 -12.45 -5.97
N ILE A 48 -2.15 -11.28 -5.38
CA ILE A 48 -3.49 -10.67 -5.47
C ILE A 48 -3.86 -10.44 -6.94
N ARG A 49 -2.98 -9.76 -7.69
CA ARG A 49 -3.18 -9.47 -9.12
C ARG A 49 -3.48 -10.75 -9.90
N ASP A 50 -2.59 -11.72 -9.82
CA ASP A 50 -2.65 -12.94 -10.63
C ASP A 50 -3.87 -13.78 -10.29
N LYS A 51 -4.16 -13.97 -9.00
CA LYS A 51 -5.30 -14.76 -8.55
C LYS A 51 -6.65 -14.13 -8.92
N VAL A 52 -6.76 -12.79 -8.90
CA VAL A 52 -7.97 -12.11 -9.38
C VAL A 52 -8.06 -12.19 -10.90
N ALA A 53 -6.96 -11.94 -11.63
CA ALA A 53 -6.93 -12.03 -13.09
C ALA A 53 -7.31 -13.44 -13.59
N MET A 54 -6.84 -14.49 -12.91
CA MET A 54 -7.13 -15.89 -13.21
C MET A 54 -8.51 -16.36 -12.68
N GLY A 55 -9.23 -15.53 -11.93
CA GLY A 55 -10.53 -15.89 -11.34
C GLY A 55 -10.47 -16.85 -10.15
N THR A 56 -9.27 -17.14 -9.61
CA THR A 56 -9.11 -17.95 -8.39
C THR A 56 -9.61 -17.19 -7.14
N LEU A 57 -9.52 -15.86 -7.17
CA LEU A 57 -10.22 -14.97 -6.26
C LEU A 57 -11.29 -14.20 -7.02
N HIS A 58 -12.50 -14.12 -6.45
CA HIS A 58 -13.63 -13.40 -7.04
C HIS A 58 -13.47 -11.87 -6.92
N GLY A 59 -12.70 -11.42 -5.95
CA GLY A 59 -12.31 -10.04 -5.74
C GLY A 59 -11.26 -9.95 -4.62
N ALA A 60 -10.68 -8.78 -4.44
CA ALA A 60 -9.65 -8.60 -3.41
C ALA A 60 -9.51 -7.15 -2.94
N HIS A 61 -8.97 -7.00 -1.74
CA HIS A 61 -8.29 -5.81 -1.29
C HIS A 61 -7.07 -5.57 -2.20
N MET A 62 -7.06 -4.47 -2.93
CA MET A 62 -6.07 -4.14 -3.96
C MET A 62 -5.49 -2.75 -3.77
N LEU A 63 -4.25 -2.56 -4.24
CA LEU A 63 -3.67 -1.23 -4.45
C LEU A 63 -4.51 -0.44 -5.47
N ALA A 64 -4.88 0.80 -5.18
CA ALA A 64 -5.78 1.58 -6.05
C ALA A 64 -5.27 1.71 -7.50
N PRO A 65 -3.97 1.89 -7.80
CA PRO A 65 -3.46 1.91 -9.17
C PRO A 65 -3.38 0.54 -9.85
N LEU A 66 -3.49 -0.58 -9.10
CA LEU A 66 -3.23 -1.91 -9.65
C LEU A 66 -4.26 -2.35 -10.70
N PRO A 67 -5.59 -2.17 -10.52
CA PRO A 67 -6.57 -2.45 -11.58
C PRO A 67 -6.29 -1.66 -12.86
N ILE A 68 -5.89 -0.41 -12.75
CA ILE A 68 -5.53 0.43 -13.90
C ILE A 68 -4.31 -0.16 -14.64
N ALA A 69 -3.26 -0.54 -13.89
CA ALA A 69 -2.05 -1.12 -14.46
C ALA A 69 -2.32 -2.46 -15.17
N VAL A 70 -3.24 -3.28 -14.61
CA VAL A 70 -3.67 -4.54 -15.24
C VAL A 70 -4.45 -4.28 -16.51
N ASN A 71 -5.41 -3.36 -16.51
CA ASN A 71 -6.19 -2.98 -17.68
C ASN A 71 -5.30 -2.48 -18.84
N LEU A 72 -4.23 -1.76 -18.51
CA LEU A 72 -3.27 -1.24 -19.49
C LEU A 72 -2.22 -2.27 -19.93
N GLY A 73 -2.20 -3.47 -19.35
CA GLY A 73 -1.21 -4.51 -19.67
C GLY A 73 0.24 -4.17 -19.26
N ILE A 74 0.45 -3.16 -18.41
CA ILE A 74 1.80 -2.73 -18.02
C ILE A 74 2.39 -3.55 -16.86
N CYS A 75 1.63 -4.51 -16.32
CA CYS A 75 2.11 -5.41 -15.27
C CYS A 75 1.74 -6.88 -15.49
N GLY A 76 1.53 -7.28 -16.72
CA GLY A 76 1.15 -8.64 -17.15
C GLY A 76 0.14 -8.61 -18.28
N GLU A 77 -0.46 -9.76 -18.58
CA GLU A 77 -1.54 -9.86 -19.58
C GLU A 77 -2.73 -8.95 -19.20
N PRO A 78 -3.23 -8.13 -20.14
CA PRO A 78 -4.36 -7.26 -19.91
C PRO A 78 -5.58 -8.06 -19.47
N THR A 79 -6.19 -7.66 -18.37
CA THR A 79 -7.43 -8.24 -17.86
C THR A 79 -8.35 -7.12 -17.44
N ALA A 80 -9.57 -7.09 -17.97
CA ALA A 80 -10.55 -6.06 -17.60
C ALA A 80 -10.92 -6.18 -16.13
N MET A 81 -10.49 -5.19 -15.34
CA MET A 81 -10.76 -5.08 -13.90
C MET A 81 -11.48 -3.78 -13.58
N ILE A 82 -12.34 -3.83 -12.58
CA ILE A 82 -13.02 -2.68 -11.99
C ILE A 82 -12.69 -2.55 -10.49
N ALA A 83 -12.84 -1.35 -9.97
CA ALA A 83 -12.68 -1.03 -8.55
C ALA A 83 -13.91 -0.24 -8.06
N PRO A 84 -15.02 -0.93 -7.75
CA PRO A 84 -16.29 -0.29 -7.44
C PRO A 84 -16.34 0.38 -6.05
N LEU A 85 -15.35 0.13 -5.17
CA LEU A 85 -15.30 0.68 -3.83
C LEU A 85 -13.88 1.02 -3.41
N SER A 86 -13.67 2.23 -2.88
CA SER A 86 -12.47 2.58 -2.11
C SER A 86 -12.60 2.03 -0.69
N LEU A 87 -11.61 1.25 -0.25
CA LEU A 87 -11.62 0.62 1.08
C LEU A 87 -11.04 1.55 2.15
N ASN A 88 -10.08 2.40 1.76
CA ASN A 88 -9.52 3.41 2.65
C ASN A 88 -8.96 4.61 1.87
N LEU A 89 -8.77 5.69 2.60
CA LEU A 89 -8.12 6.91 2.13
C LEU A 89 -6.86 7.16 2.97
N ASN A 90 -5.72 7.45 2.31
CA ASN A 90 -4.44 7.65 2.97
C ASN A 90 -4.00 6.41 3.81
N GLY A 91 -3.39 6.61 5.00
CA GLY A 91 -2.99 5.51 5.89
C GLY A 91 -1.57 5.02 5.69
N SER A 92 -0.86 5.51 4.68
CA SER A 92 0.56 5.23 4.43
C SER A 92 1.47 6.30 5.03
N ALA A 93 2.72 5.93 5.25
CA ALA A 93 3.76 6.83 5.72
C ALA A 93 5.12 6.45 5.14
N ILE A 94 6.01 7.42 5.07
CA ILE A 94 7.42 7.23 4.74
C ILE A 94 8.20 7.11 6.05
N THR A 95 8.88 5.99 6.23
CA THR A 95 9.73 5.68 7.39
C THR A 95 11.16 5.47 6.92
N VAL A 96 12.13 6.01 7.64
CA VAL A 96 13.55 5.74 7.42
C VAL A 96 14.15 5.03 8.63
N SER A 97 15.31 4.38 8.46
CA SER A 97 16.02 3.76 9.59
C SER A 97 16.41 4.83 10.62
N ALA A 98 16.51 4.44 11.88
CA ALA A 98 16.93 5.33 12.95
C ALA A 98 18.29 5.97 12.65
N GLY A 99 19.24 5.18 12.11
CA GLY A 99 20.56 5.68 11.72
C GLY A 99 20.50 6.71 10.59
N LEU A 100 19.63 6.51 9.58
CA LEU A 100 19.42 7.48 8.51
C LEU A 100 18.75 8.76 9.05
N ALA A 101 17.77 8.64 9.93
CA ALA A 101 17.14 9.80 10.58
C ALA A 101 18.14 10.63 11.37
N ASP A 102 19.05 9.97 12.11
CA ASP A 102 20.12 10.65 12.86
C ASP A 102 21.12 11.32 11.94
N ALA A 103 21.50 10.71 10.82
CA ALA A 103 22.37 11.32 9.83
C ALA A 103 21.72 12.56 9.20
N MET A 104 20.45 12.48 8.83
CA MET A 104 19.68 13.61 8.33
C MET A 104 19.58 14.75 9.38
N ARG A 105 19.41 14.40 10.65
CA ARG A 105 19.33 15.37 11.77
C ARG A 105 20.65 16.08 12.00
N ARG A 106 21.78 15.39 11.87
CA ARG A 106 23.11 16.01 11.94
C ARG A 106 23.36 17.02 10.82
N ILE A 107 22.90 16.72 9.61
CA ILE A 107 23.09 17.59 8.42
C ILE A 107 22.12 18.77 8.43
N ASP A 108 20.88 18.58 8.84
CA ASP A 108 19.83 19.61 8.82
C ASP A 108 18.89 19.50 10.03
N PRO A 109 19.35 19.91 11.23
CA PRO A 109 18.52 19.87 12.44
C PRO A 109 17.21 20.65 12.29
N ALA A 110 17.28 21.82 11.64
CA ALA A 110 16.12 22.70 11.45
C ALA A 110 15.10 22.08 10.49
N GLY A 111 15.54 21.44 9.41
CA GLY A 111 14.67 20.71 8.47
C GLY A 111 13.99 19.52 9.12
N MET A 112 14.69 18.80 10.00
CA MET A 112 14.13 17.65 10.72
C MET A 112 13.13 18.04 11.81
N SER A 113 13.21 19.26 12.35
CA SER A 113 12.28 19.77 13.38
C SER A 113 10.98 20.30 12.81
N ARG A 114 10.93 20.65 11.51
CA ARG A 114 9.73 21.21 10.87
C ARG A 114 8.68 20.14 10.56
N ARG A 115 7.40 20.56 10.53
CA ARG A 115 6.27 19.76 10.06
C ARG A 115 5.47 20.55 9.02
N PRO A 116 4.99 19.93 7.91
CA PRO A 116 5.35 18.57 7.46
C PRO A 116 6.85 18.47 7.10
N ARG A 117 7.44 17.30 7.32
CA ARG A 117 8.86 17.08 6.99
C ARG A 117 9.03 16.88 5.48
N THR A 118 9.86 17.72 4.88
CA THR A 118 10.27 17.57 3.47
C THR A 118 11.48 16.63 3.34
N ALA A 119 11.76 16.15 2.12
CA ALA A 119 12.95 15.34 1.86
C ALA A 119 14.25 16.20 1.73
N ARG A 120 14.23 17.50 2.04
CA ARG A 120 15.45 18.36 1.95
C ARG A 120 16.62 17.87 2.80
N PRO A 121 16.46 17.44 4.06
CA PRO A 121 17.57 16.85 4.82
C PRO A 121 18.13 15.58 4.15
N LEU A 122 17.28 14.75 3.56
CA LEU A 122 17.68 13.58 2.79
C LEU A 122 18.46 13.98 1.53
N LYS A 123 18.01 15.01 0.80
CA LYS A 123 18.73 15.53 -0.38
C LYS A 123 20.16 15.97 -0.03
N ARG A 124 20.33 16.75 1.03
CA ARG A 124 21.65 17.18 1.49
C ARG A 124 22.55 15.99 1.85
N LEU A 125 21.99 14.98 2.51
CA LEU A 125 22.74 13.77 2.85
C LEU A 125 23.15 12.99 1.58
N ILE A 126 22.25 12.83 0.62
CA ILE A 126 22.54 12.17 -0.67
C ILE A 126 23.66 12.89 -1.41
N ASP A 127 23.64 14.24 -1.46
CA ASP A 127 24.69 15.02 -2.13
C ASP A 127 26.06 14.84 -1.45
N THR A 128 26.08 14.81 -0.12
CA THR A 128 27.31 14.54 0.64
C THR A 128 27.84 13.14 0.34
N ARG A 129 26.98 12.11 0.34
CA ARG A 129 27.35 10.72 0.05
C ARG A 129 27.90 10.56 -1.38
N LYS A 130 27.24 11.21 -2.35
CA LYS A 130 27.71 11.21 -3.75
C LYS A 130 29.11 11.84 -3.90
N ALA A 131 29.37 12.94 -3.18
CA ALA A 131 30.67 13.62 -3.25
C ALA A 131 31.84 12.75 -2.77
N VAL A 132 31.59 11.76 -1.91
CA VAL A 132 32.61 10.82 -1.41
C VAL A 132 32.52 9.43 -2.06
N GLY A 133 31.61 9.24 -3.03
CA GLY A 133 31.49 7.99 -3.77
C GLY A 133 30.76 6.88 -3.03
N ASP A 134 29.97 7.19 -2.01
CA ASP A 134 29.14 6.22 -1.28
C ASP A 134 28.04 5.62 -2.18
N PRO A 135 27.65 4.36 -1.98
CA PRO A 135 26.57 3.74 -2.74
C PRO A 135 25.23 4.44 -2.49
N PRO A 136 24.31 4.42 -3.47
CA PRO A 136 22.96 4.97 -3.33
C PRO A 136 22.21 4.32 -2.16
N LEU A 137 21.40 5.11 -1.46
CA LEU A 137 20.48 4.63 -0.44
C LEU A 137 19.38 3.77 -1.06
N ILE A 138 18.92 2.75 -0.32
CA ILE A 138 17.92 1.78 -0.77
C ILE A 138 16.60 2.04 -0.06
N PHE A 139 15.55 2.33 -0.83
CA PHE A 139 14.20 2.51 -0.33
C PHE A 139 13.28 1.39 -0.81
N ALA A 140 12.36 0.94 0.04
CA ALA A 140 11.41 -0.10 -0.31
C ALA A 140 9.99 0.45 -0.51
N VAL A 141 9.30 -0.14 -1.48
CA VAL A 141 7.87 0.04 -1.73
C VAL A 141 7.21 -1.32 -1.88
N VAL A 142 5.89 -1.38 -1.77
CA VAL A 142 5.17 -2.66 -1.79
C VAL A 142 4.96 -3.23 -3.18
N PHE A 143 4.91 -2.37 -4.20
CA PHE A 143 4.72 -2.71 -5.60
C PHE A 143 4.98 -1.49 -6.51
N PRO A 144 5.44 -1.64 -7.77
CA PRO A 144 5.70 -0.51 -8.67
C PRO A 144 4.46 0.34 -8.95
N PHE A 145 3.30 -0.29 -9.14
CA PHE A 145 2.00 0.38 -9.37
C PHE A 145 1.24 0.49 -8.05
N SER A 146 1.79 1.29 -7.11
CA SER A 146 1.20 1.55 -5.80
C SER A 146 1.25 3.03 -5.47
N VAL A 147 0.26 3.49 -4.72
CA VAL A 147 0.26 4.86 -4.17
C VAL A 147 1.52 5.09 -3.31
N HIS A 148 2.00 4.07 -2.59
CA HIS A 148 3.23 4.13 -1.81
C HIS A 148 4.45 4.51 -2.66
N HIS A 149 4.58 3.92 -3.87
CA HIS A 149 5.66 4.24 -4.80
C HIS A 149 5.56 5.69 -5.29
N TYR A 150 4.35 6.11 -5.68
CA TYR A 150 4.14 7.48 -6.16
C TYR A 150 4.34 8.51 -5.06
N GLN A 151 3.92 8.25 -3.83
CA GLN A 151 4.10 9.11 -2.67
C GLN A 151 5.58 9.26 -2.30
N LEU A 152 6.35 8.17 -2.30
CA LEU A 152 7.78 8.19 -2.03
C LEU A 152 8.51 9.03 -3.09
N ARG A 153 8.22 8.78 -4.37
CA ARG A 153 8.79 9.55 -5.50
C ARG A 153 8.42 11.03 -5.44
N TYR A 154 7.14 11.32 -5.15
CA TYR A 154 6.66 12.70 -5.01
C TYR A 154 7.38 13.44 -3.89
N TRP A 155 7.51 12.84 -2.71
CA TRP A 155 8.21 13.42 -1.57
C TRP A 155 9.68 13.70 -1.87
N MET A 156 10.35 12.76 -2.54
CA MET A 156 11.75 12.92 -2.98
C MET A 156 11.89 14.01 -4.04
N ALA A 157 11.10 13.96 -5.10
CA ALA A 157 11.17 14.88 -6.23
C ALA A 157 10.88 16.34 -5.80
N ALA A 158 9.96 16.55 -4.85
CA ALA A 158 9.65 17.87 -4.28
C ALA A 158 10.85 18.51 -3.55
N ALA A 159 11.87 17.73 -3.22
CA ALA A 159 13.12 18.22 -2.63
C ALA A 159 14.31 18.23 -3.62
N GLY A 160 14.07 17.91 -4.89
CA GLY A 160 15.10 17.85 -5.93
C GLY A 160 15.93 16.56 -5.93
N ILE A 161 15.40 15.47 -5.32
CA ILE A 161 15.98 14.12 -5.45
C ILE A 161 15.38 13.48 -6.71
N ASP A 162 16.22 13.00 -7.61
CA ASP A 162 15.79 12.16 -8.74
C ASP A 162 15.67 10.71 -8.24
N PRO A 163 14.43 10.18 -8.09
CA PRO A 163 14.24 8.85 -7.52
C PRO A 163 14.73 7.71 -8.42
N ASP A 164 15.06 7.98 -9.68
CA ASP A 164 15.58 6.98 -10.62
C ASP A 164 17.12 6.98 -10.70
N ARG A 165 17.77 8.02 -10.17
CA ARG A 165 19.24 8.20 -10.26
C ARG A 165 19.93 8.34 -8.91
N ASP A 166 19.23 8.90 -7.93
CA ASP A 166 19.82 9.31 -6.66
C ASP A 166 19.67 8.25 -5.58
N VAL A 167 18.73 7.32 -5.75
CA VAL A 167 18.43 6.24 -4.81
C VAL A 167 18.07 4.96 -5.57
N ASN A 168 18.08 3.83 -4.87
CA ASN A 168 17.56 2.56 -5.39
C ASN A 168 16.20 2.28 -4.77
N ILE A 169 15.14 2.14 -5.58
CA ILE A 169 13.82 1.75 -5.11
C ILE A 169 13.58 0.27 -5.42
N VAL A 170 13.35 -0.53 -4.36
CA VAL A 170 13.14 -1.97 -4.44
C VAL A 170 11.75 -2.37 -3.99
N VAL A 171 11.26 -3.51 -4.47
CA VAL A 171 9.97 -4.06 -4.05
C VAL A 171 10.16 -5.03 -2.90
N VAL A 172 9.48 -4.78 -1.78
CA VAL A 172 9.50 -5.63 -0.60
C VAL A 172 8.07 -5.87 -0.12
N PRO A 173 7.67 -7.13 0.16
CA PRO A 173 6.37 -7.40 0.79
C PRO A 173 6.24 -6.69 2.13
N PRO A 174 5.06 -6.11 2.46
CA PRO A 174 4.86 -5.31 3.68
C PRO A 174 5.39 -5.96 4.96
N ALA A 175 5.08 -7.23 5.18
CA ALA A 175 5.47 -7.97 6.39
C ALA A 175 6.99 -8.19 6.55
N ARG A 176 7.78 -7.93 5.51
CA ARG A 176 9.24 -8.06 5.54
C ARG A 176 9.99 -6.74 5.71
N MET A 177 9.28 -5.60 5.59
CA MET A 177 9.92 -4.27 5.56
C MET A 177 10.65 -3.93 6.87
N THR A 178 9.99 -4.14 8.02
CA THR A 178 10.60 -3.85 9.33
C THR A 178 11.84 -4.69 9.61
N ALA A 179 11.81 -5.98 9.26
CA ALA A 179 12.97 -6.85 9.46
C ALA A 179 14.16 -6.43 8.57
N ARG A 180 13.89 -6.07 7.29
CA ARG A 180 14.93 -5.60 6.37
C ARG A 180 15.50 -4.24 6.77
N LEU A 181 14.66 -3.35 7.32
CA LEU A 181 15.11 -2.07 7.87
C LEU A 181 16.06 -2.30 9.06
N ALA A 182 15.68 -3.19 9.99
CA ALA A 182 16.44 -3.48 11.20
C ALA A 182 17.86 -4.04 10.93
N VAL A 183 18.00 -4.83 9.84
CA VAL A 183 19.31 -5.39 9.45
C VAL A 183 20.07 -4.55 8.42
N GLY A 184 19.55 -3.36 8.06
CA GLY A 184 20.21 -2.44 7.13
C GLY A 184 20.18 -2.85 5.65
N GLU A 185 19.32 -3.80 5.26
CA GLU A 185 19.13 -4.15 3.84
C GLU A 185 18.37 -3.06 3.07
N ILE A 186 17.61 -2.21 3.77
CA ILE A 186 16.97 -1.01 3.24
C ILE A 186 17.15 0.15 4.21
N ASP A 187 17.26 1.36 3.68
CA ASP A 187 17.43 2.60 4.44
C ASP A 187 16.09 3.25 4.83
N GLY A 188 15.03 2.92 4.10
CA GLY A 188 13.68 3.41 4.37
C GLY A 188 12.64 2.72 3.52
N PHE A 189 11.38 3.02 3.80
CA PHE A 189 10.25 2.45 3.06
C PHE A 189 9.02 3.35 3.09
N CYS A 190 8.11 3.13 2.12
CA CYS A 190 6.75 3.66 2.14
C CYS A 190 5.75 2.49 2.14
N VAL A 191 4.88 2.44 3.14
CA VAL A 191 3.88 1.38 3.32
C VAL A 191 2.72 1.87 4.18
N SER A 192 1.57 1.18 4.13
CA SER A 192 0.45 1.42 5.05
C SER A 192 0.70 0.78 6.42
N ALA A 193 -0.02 1.28 7.44
CA ALA A 193 -0.01 0.69 8.78
C ALA A 193 -0.32 -0.81 8.76
N PRO A 194 0.26 -1.61 9.71
CA PRO A 194 0.91 -1.17 10.95
C PRO A 194 2.44 -1.08 10.89
N TRP A 195 3.07 -1.34 9.75
CA TRP A 195 4.51 -1.59 9.66
C TRP A 195 5.39 -0.38 10.02
N ASN A 196 4.90 0.83 9.72
CA ASN A 196 5.57 2.07 10.16
C ASN A 196 5.64 2.17 11.68
N ALA A 197 4.48 1.97 12.35
CA ALA A 197 4.40 1.97 13.80
C ALA A 197 5.23 0.85 14.43
N ALA A 198 5.26 -0.34 13.80
CA ALA A 198 6.09 -1.46 14.26
C ALA A 198 7.59 -1.15 14.21
N ALA A 199 8.07 -0.46 13.15
CA ALA A 199 9.47 -0.04 13.08
C ALA A 199 9.82 0.98 14.16
N VAL A 200 8.92 1.94 14.42
CA VAL A 200 9.11 2.95 15.48
C VAL A 200 9.10 2.31 16.87
N ALA A 201 8.13 1.43 17.15
CA ALA A 201 8.00 0.76 18.45
C ALA A 201 9.23 -0.11 18.80
N ARG A 202 9.95 -0.60 17.81
CA ARG A 202 11.18 -1.38 17.98
C ARG A 202 12.45 -0.50 18.08
N GLY A 203 12.33 0.81 17.81
CA GLY A 203 13.47 1.71 17.71
C GLY A 203 14.29 1.57 16.40
N ASP A 204 13.80 0.77 15.45
CA ASP A 204 14.49 0.52 14.18
C ASP A 204 14.31 1.67 13.17
N GLY A 205 13.26 2.49 13.33
CA GLY A 205 12.93 3.53 12.35
C GLY A 205 12.22 4.75 12.92
N GLU A 206 12.21 5.82 12.12
CA GLU A 206 11.50 7.07 12.39
C GLU A 206 10.59 7.43 11.21
N ILE A 207 9.32 7.77 11.51
CA ILE A 207 8.37 8.23 10.50
C ILE A 207 8.73 9.67 10.09
N MET A 208 9.02 9.86 8.81
CA MET A 208 9.33 11.17 8.26
C MET A 208 8.07 11.97 8.00
N ILE A 209 7.09 11.35 7.33
CA ILE A 209 5.87 12.04 6.92
C ILE A 209 4.74 11.03 6.70
N TYR A 210 3.53 11.40 7.07
CA TYR A 210 2.31 10.66 6.71
C TYR A 210 1.76 11.16 5.38
N ALA A 211 1.14 10.29 4.60
CA ALA A 211 0.53 10.66 3.33
C ALA A 211 -0.47 11.82 3.45
N ALA A 212 -1.25 11.85 4.52
CA ALA A 212 -2.22 12.90 4.81
C ALA A 212 -1.60 14.31 5.00
N GLU A 213 -0.28 14.40 5.26
CA GLU A 213 0.41 15.68 5.42
C GLU A 213 0.76 16.34 4.08
N PHE A 214 0.74 15.61 2.95
CA PHE A 214 1.03 16.17 1.61
C PHE A 214 -0.05 15.87 0.56
N TRP A 215 -0.85 14.84 0.76
CA TRP A 215 -2.03 14.55 -0.07
C TRP A 215 -3.28 14.54 0.81
N ARG A 216 -4.13 15.55 0.63
CA ARG A 216 -5.32 15.73 1.46
C ARG A 216 -6.25 14.52 1.43
N VAL A 217 -6.48 13.97 0.24
CA VAL A 217 -7.30 12.76 0.00
C VAL A 217 -6.60 11.94 -1.07
N GLY A 218 -6.23 10.71 -0.74
CA GLY A 218 -5.63 9.77 -1.68
C GLY A 218 -6.23 8.38 -1.50
N PRO A 219 -6.94 7.81 -2.51
CA PRO A 219 -7.34 6.41 -2.48
C PRO A 219 -6.10 5.53 -2.40
N ASP A 220 -5.98 4.74 -1.32
CA ASP A 220 -4.82 3.85 -1.16
C ASP A 220 -5.18 2.43 -1.55
N LYS A 221 -6.31 1.92 -1.03
CA LYS A 221 -6.80 0.58 -1.35
C LYS A 221 -8.23 0.62 -1.86
N VAL A 222 -8.49 -0.32 -2.75
CA VAL A 222 -9.80 -0.51 -3.36
C VAL A 222 -10.23 -1.97 -3.25
N PHE A 223 -11.52 -2.24 -3.36
CA PHE A 223 -12.04 -3.56 -3.65
C PHE A 223 -11.99 -3.74 -5.17
N GLY A 224 -11.06 -4.57 -5.65
CA GLY A 224 -10.85 -4.82 -7.08
C GLY A 224 -11.32 -6.21 -7.47
N LEU A 225 -11.87 -6.33 -8.68
CA LEU A 225 -12.37 -7.59 -9.24
C LEU A 225 -12.40 -7.53 -10.77
N ARG A 226 -12.62 -8.70 -11.41
CA ARG A 226 -12.78 -8.76 -12.87
C ARG A 226 -14.10 -8.16 -13.30
N GLU A 227 -14.09 -7.41 -14.39
CA GLU A 227 -15.28 -6.76 -14.93
C GLU A 227 -16.30 -7.78 -15.44
N ASP A 228 -15.87 -8.85 -16.15
CA ASP A 228 -16.77 -9.89 -16.66
C ASP A 228 -17.47 -10.67 -15.55
N TRP A 229 -16.81 -10.87 -14.39
CA TRP A 229 -17.44 -11.46 -13.23
C TRP A 229 -18.51 -10.54 -12.65
N ALA A 230 -18.23 -9.24 -12.54
CA ALA A 230 -19.19 -8.24 -12.06
C ALA A 230 -20.44 -8.18 -12.95
N GLN A 231 -20.27 -8.22 -14.27
CA GLN A 231 -21.36 -8.20 -15.23
C GLN A 231 -22.24 -9.45 -15.13
N ARG A 232 -21.65 -10.62 -14.86
CA ARG A 232 -22.39 -11.88 -14.69
C ARG A 232 -23.03 -12.05 -13.30
N ASN A 233 -22.59 -11.28 -12.30
CA ASN A 233 -22.99 -11.43 -10.91
C ASN A 233 -23.40 -10.07 -10.26
N PRO A 234 -24.28 -9.27 -10.87
CA PRO A 234 -24.58 -7.92 -10.40
C PRO A 234 -25.25 -7.89 -9.01
N GLU A 235 -26.14 -8.82 -8.67
CA GLU A 235 -26.79 -8.84 -7.36
C GLU A 235 -25.82 -9.32 -6.27
N THR A 236 -24.98 -10.31 -6.60
CA THR A 236 -23.90 -10.76 -5.73
C THR A 236 -22.91 -9.64 -5.43
N LEU A 237 -22.49 -8.86 -6.45
CA LEU A 237 -21.61 -7.70 -6.27
C LEU A 237 -22.26 -6.65 -5.36
N ARG A 238 -23.55 -6.33 -5.58
CA ARG A 238 -24.28 -5.38 -4.70
C ARG A 238 -24.31 -5.87 -3.25
N ALA A 239 -24.52 -7.15 -3.02
CA ALA A 239 -24.49 -7.75 -1.69
C ALA A 239 -23.12 -7.61 -1.03
N VAL A 240 -22.04 -7.91 -1.76
CA VAL A 240 -20.65 -7.71 -1.28
C VAL A 240 -20.41 -6.25 -0.92
N LEU A 241 -20.77 -5.30 -1.78
CA LEU A 241 -20.55 -3.88 -1.52
C LEU A 241 -21.34 -3.38 -0.31
N ARG A 242 -22.57 -3.85 -0.09
CA ARG A 242 -23.35 -3.51 1.12
C ARG A 242 -22.67 -4.01 2.38
N ALA A 243 -22.18 -5.25 2.40
CA ALA A 243 -21.47 -5.82 3.54
C ALA A 243 -20.18 -5.04 3.85
N LEU A 244 -19.41 -4.65 2.81
CA LEU A 244 -18.18 -3.87 2.97
C LEU A 244 -18.46 -2.44 3.47
N LEU A 245 -19.52 -1.79 2.97
CA LEU A 245 -19.93 -0.47 3.44
C LEU A 245 -20.40 -0.51 4.91
N GLN A 246 -21.16 -1.54 5.28
CA GLN A 246 -21.57 -1.76 6.67
C GLN A 246 -20.34 -1.97 7.57
N ALA A 247 -19.38 -2.76 7.13
CA ALA A 247 -18.14 -2.98 7.85
C ALA A 247 -17.29 -1.71 7.98
N ALA A 248 -17.20 -0.90 6.94
CA ALA A 248 -16.50 0.37 6.97
C ALA A 248 -17.16 1.40 7.90
N ALA A 249 -18.49 1.37 8.03
CA ALA A 249 -19.22 2.22 8.98
C ALA A 249 -19.10 1.75 10.44
N TRP A 250 -18.84 0.45 10.64
CA TRP A 250 -18.63 -0.14 11.97
C TRP A 250 -17.22 0.12 12.50
N ALA A 251 -16.19 0.14 11.63
CA ALA A 251 -14.77 0.28 11.99
C ALA A 251 -14.37 1.71 12.34
#